data_589ad6ef5a7c6fbfeee6e4e40ba2b863
#
_entry.id   589ad6ef5a7c6fbfeee6e4e40ba2b863
#
_cell.length_a   1.000
_cell.length_b   1.000
_cell.length_c   1.000
_cell.angle_alpha   90.00
_cell.angle_beta   90.00
_cell.angle_gamma   90.00
#
_symmetry.space_group_name_H-M   'P 1'
#
loop_
_entity.id
_entity.type
_entity.pdbx_description
1 polymer ?
#
loop_
_entity_poly.entity_id
_entity_poly.type
_entity_poly.pdbx_seq_one_letter_code
_entity_poly.pdbx_strand_id
1 'polypeptide(L)'
;NGSGKSTLSKVISGHEGYVVTGGNVTLDGEDIAEMSIDERSRAGIFLAFQYPSEVPGVSNANFIRAALQARLPKGEEIDAVAYYKSLYAKMDLLEMDRKFTGRAVNEGFSGGEKKRNEILQMLMLEPKYCILDETDSGLDIDALKIVAKGVNAMRSPERGMLLITHYQRLLDYIKPDHVHVMAEGRIVRSGGPELALELEKDGYEFLKEAALA
;
A
#
# COMPACT_ATOMS: atom_id res chain seq x y z
N ASN A 1 14.85 10.97 3.96
CA ASN A 1 15.03 9.56 4.34
C ASN A 1 15.28 9.46 5.85
N GLY A 2 14.91 8.32 6.49
CA GLY A 2 15.15 8.11 7.93
C GLY A 2 14.18 8.84 8.88
N SER A 3 13.14 9.48 8.38
CA SER A 3 12.15 10.21 9.21
C SER A 3 11.13 9.34 9.96
N GLY A 4 11.16 8.00 9.76
CA GLY A 4 10.25 7.07 10.43
C GLY A 4 9.00 6.65 9.64
N LYS A 5 8.83 7.06 8.38
CA LYS A 5 7.64 6.73 7.54
C LYS A 5 7.40 5.23 7.40
N SER A 6 8.43 4.49 6.97
CA SER A 6 8.33 3.03 6.83
C SER A 6 8.27 2.29 8.17
N THR A 7 8.75 2.91 9.25
CA THR A 7 8.52 2.40 10.61
C THR A 7 7.05 2.51 10.97
N LEU A 8 6.41 3.64 10.68
CA LEU A 8 4.98 3.85 10.91
C LEU A 8 4.14 2.84 10.13
N SER A 9 4.43 2.61 8.84
CA SER A 9 3.71 1.63 8.02
C SER A 9 3.81 0.22 8.59
N LYS A 10 4.99 -0.19 9.04
CA LYS A 10 5.25 -1.49 9.66
C LYS A 10 4.55 -1.65 11.01
N VAL A 11 4.56 -0.61 11.85
CA VAL A 11 3.85 -0.62 13.14
C VAL A 11 2.34 -0.78 12.93
N ILE A 12 1.74 0.00 12.01
CA ILE A 12 0.30 -0.09 11.74
C ILE A 12 -0.06 -1.48 11.16
N SER A 13 0.80 -2.06 10.33
CA SER A 13 0.56 -3.40 9.77
C SER A 13 0.84 -4.55 10.75
N GLY A 14 1.41 -4.29 11.94
CA GLY A 14 1.66 -5.30 12.97
C GLY A 14 2.97 -6.07 12.81
N HIS A 15 3.99 -5.46 12.21
CA HIS A 15 5.28 -6.11 12.02
C HIS A 15 5.96 -6.42 13.37
N GLU A 16 6.28 -7.69 13.61
CA GLU A 16 6.79 -8.22 14.89
C GLU A 16 8.13 -7.60 15.36
N GLY A 17 8.89 -7.00 14.44
CA GLY A 17 10.16 -6.34 14.77
C GLY A 17 10.04 -5.01 15.50
N TYR A 18 8.81 -4.54 15.79
CA TYR A 18 8.56 -3.25 16.43
C TYR A 18 7.64 -3.41 17.65
N VAL A 19 8.01 -2.76 18.75
CA VAL A 19 7.21 -2.70 19.97
C VAL A 19 6.76 -1.26 20.17
N VAL A 20 5.44 -1.06 20.32
CA VAL A 20 4.86 0.24 20.65
C VAL A 20 5.01 0.47 22.14
N THR A 21 5.80 1.47 22.54
CA THR A 21 6.07 1.78 23.96
C THR A 21 5.10 2.80 24.55
N GLY A 22 4.28 3.43 23.73
CA GLY A 22 3.29 4.41 24.18
C GLY A 22 2.40 4.89 23.04
N GLY A 23 1.25 5.44 23.39
CA GLY A 23 0.19 5.79 22.43
C GLY A 23 -0.61 4.57 22.02
N ASN A 24 -1.58 4.77 21.14
CA ASN A 24 -2.42 3.73 20.58
C ASN A 24 -2.71 3.97 19.11
N VAL A 25 -3.04 2.92 18.39
CA VAL A 25 -3.53 2.95 17.01
C VAL A 25 -4.92 2.32 16.99
N THR A 26 -5.91 3.06 16.54
CA THR A 26 -7.28 2.56 16.44
C THR A 26 -7.73 2.38 15.01
N LEU A 27 -8.46 1.31 14.74
CA LEU A 27 -9.09 0.99 13.47
C LEU A 27 -10.61 0.92 13.71
N ASP A 28 -11.38 1.80 13.08
CA ASP A 28 -12.83 1.91 13.28
C ASP A 28 -13.24 2.06 14.77
N GLY A 29 -12.37 2.67 15.59
CA GLY A 29 -12.58 2.88 17.03
C GLY A 29 -12.04 1.76 17.94
N GLU A 30 -11.59 0.63 17.38
CA GLU A 30 -10.97 -0.47 18.12
C GLU A 30 -9.44 -0.34 18.14
N ASP A 31 -8.84 -0.55 19.31
CA ASP A 31 -7.37 -0.57 19.43
C ASP A 31 -6.82 -1.84 18.75
N ILE A 32 -5.86 -1.64 17.85
CA ILE A 32 -5.26 -2.75 17.08
C ILE A 32 -3.94 -3.25 17.69
N ALA A 33 -3.53 -2.77 18.86
CA ALA A 33 -2.21 -3.10 19.43
C ALA A 33 -2.02 -4.62 19.60
N GLU A 34 -3.05 -5.31 20.09
CA GLU A 34 -3.03 -6.76 20.35
C GLU A 34 -3.42 -7.61 19.12
N MET A 35 -3.85 -6.99 18.03
CA MET A 35 -4.22 -7.72 16.81
C MET A 35 -2.96 -8.25 16.11
N SER A 36 -2.97 -9.53 15.78
CA SER A 36 -1.96 -10.16 14.91
C SER A 36 -2.01 -9.60 13.48
N ILE A 37 -0.96 -9.84 12.69
CA ILE A 37 -0.86 -9.35 11.30
C ILE A 37 -2.06 -9.81 10.46
N ASP A 38 -2.46 -11.07 10.61
CA ASP A 38 -3.57 -11.67 9.87
C ASP A 38 -4.93 -11.13 10.33
N GLU A 39 -5.10 -10.83 11.63
CA GLU A 39 -6.30 -10.15 12.15
C GLU A 39 -6.42 -8.74 11.60
N ARG A 40 -5.34 -7.95 11.59
CA ARG A 40 -5.31 -6.62 10.97
C ARG A 40 -5.63 -6.67 9.49
N SER A 41 -5.11 -7.66 8.78
CA SER A 41 -5.42 -7.88 7.36
C SER A 41 -6.89 -8.21 7.14
N ARG A 42 -7.50 -9.06 7.98
CA ARG A 42 -8.94 -9.37 7.93
C ARG A 42 -9.80 -8.17 8.30
N ALA A 43 -9.35 -7.34 9.24
CA ALA A 43 -10.00 -6.08 9.60
C ALA A 43 -9.94 -5.03 8.49
N GLY A 44 -9.16 -5.26 7.44
CA GLY A 44 -9.15 -4.44 6.24
C GLY A 44 -7.89 -3.62 6.02
N ILE A 45 -6.81 -3.85 6.77
CA ILE A 45 -5.51 -3.22 6.53
C ILE A 45 -4.76 -3.99 5.43
N PHE A 46 -4.17 -3.25 4.49
CA PHE A 46 -3.29 -3.76 3.45
C PHE A 46 -2.01 -2.93 3.42
N LEU A 47 -0.86 -3.59 3.33
CA LEU A 47 0.44 -2.94 3.15
C LEU A 47 1.07 -3.38 1.83
N ALA A 48 1.31 -2.42 0.94
CA ALA A 48 2.22 -2.60 -0.18
C ALA A 48 3.64 -2.24 0.29
N PHE A 49 4.54 -3.19 0.17
CA PHE A 49 5.90 -3.07 0.70
C PHE A 49 6.82 -2.26 -0.21
N GLN A 50 7.78 -1.57 0.38
CA GLN A 50 8.87 -0.95 -0.36
C GLN A 50 9.61 -1.99 -1.24
N TYR A 51 9.87 -3.18 -0.68
CA TYR A 51 10.49 -4.32 -1.36
C TYR A 51 9.58 -5.54 -1.25
N PRO A 52 8.77 -5.83 -2.29
CA PRO A 52 7.87 -6.98 -2.28
C PRO A 52 8.62 -8.30 -2.21
N SER A 53 8.25 -9.13 -1.23
CA SER A 53 8.86 -10.44 -1.02
C SER A 53 8.45 -11.45 -2.10
N GLU A 54 9.30 -12.42 -2.37
CA GLU A 54 9.00 -13.58 -3.20
C GLU A 54 8.40 -14.70 -2.35
N VAL A 55 7.43 -15.44 -2.92
CA VAL A 55 6.88 -16.65 -2.29
C VAL A 55 7.05 -17.80 -3.28
N PRO A 56 8.20 -18.50 -3.23
CA PRO A 56 8.50 -19.59 -4.16
C PRO A 56 7.48 -20.71 -4.09
N GLY A 57 7.12 -21.26 -5.24
CA GLY A 57 6.22 -22.41 -5.33
C GLY A 57 4.73 -22.09 -5.16
N VAL A 58 4.34 -20.87 -4.81
CA VAL A 58 2.95 -20.45 -4.69
C VAL A 58 2.58 -19.50 -5.82
N SER A 59 1.69 -19.92 -6.72
CA SER A 59 1.28 -19.07 -7.84
C SER A 59 0.48 -17.84 -7.37
N ASN A 60 0.58 -16.74 -8.12
CA ASN A 60 -0.17 -15.51 -7.83
C ASN A 60 -1.67 -15.77 -7.68
N ALA A 61 -2.27 -16.54 -8.59
CA ALA A 61 -3.69 -16.86 -8.51
C ALA A 61 -4.05 -17.60 -7.23
N ASN A 62 -3.24 -18.59 -6.82
CA ASN A 62 -3.49 -19.35 -5.60
C ASN A 62 -3.27 -18.49 -4.34
N PHE A 63 -2.24 -17.65 -4.33
CA PHE A 63 -1.95 -16.74 -3.22
C PHE A 63 -3.11 -15.77 -2.97
N ILE A 64 -3.55 -15.07 -4.01
CA ILE A 64 -4.66 -14.10 -3.92
C ILE A 64 -5.97 -14.82 -3.54
N ARG A 65 -6.24 -15.99 -4.13
CA ARG A 65 -7.44 -16.78 -3.80
C ARG A 65 -7.43 -17.22 -2.35
N ALA A 66 -6.31 -17.68 -1.82
CA ALA A 66 -6.18 -18.09 -0.41
C ALA A 66 -6.41 -16.89 0.54
N ALA A 67 -5.87 -15.71 0.20
CA ALA A 67 -6.07 -14.50 0.98
C ALA A 67 -7.55 -14.05 0.98
N LEU A 68 -8.25 -14.15 -0.15
CA LEU A 68 -9.68 -13.87 -0.23
C LEU A 68 -10.50 -14.90 0.55
N GLN A 69 -10.18 -16.20 0.42
CA GLN A 69 -10.87 -17.27 1.13
C GLN A 69 -10.78 -17.10 2.65
N ALA A 70 -9.64 -16.62 3.17
CA ALA A 70 -9.42 -16.36 4.59
C ALA A 70 -10.30 -15.24 5.16
N ARG A 71 -10.95 -14.44 4.32
CA ARG A 71 -11.87 -13.36 4.71
C ARG A 71 -13.35 -13.77 4.66
N LEU A 72 -13.65 -14.89 4.04
CA LEU A 72 -15.02 -15.39 3.96
C LEU A 72 -15.44 -16.04 5.29
N PRO A 73 -16.75 -16.00 5.61
CA PRO A 73 -17.31 -16.77 6.70
C PRO A 73 -16.96 -18.26 6.58
N LYS A 74 -16.85 -18.92 7.73
CA LYS A 74 -16.53 -20.35 7.77
C LYS A 74 -17.58 -21.18 7.01
N GLY A 75 -17.10 -21.95 6.00
CA GLY A 75 -17.95 -22.80 5.17
C GLY A 75 -18.38 -22.16 3.85
N GLU A 76 -18.07 -20.91 3.62
CA GLU A 76 -18.25 -20.28 2.32
C GLU A 76 -17.02 -20.49 1.44
N GLU A 77 -17.24 -20.69 0.13
CA GLU A 77 -16.19 -20.91 -0.85
C GLU A 77 -16.24 -19.84 -1.94
N ILE A 78 -15.07 -19.50 -2.47
CA ILE A 78 -14.95 -18.56 -3.59
C ILE A 78 -15.47 -19.23 -4.87
N ASP A 79 -16.40 -18.57 -5.55
CA ASP A 79 -16.77 -18.92 -6.92
C ASP A 79 -15.57 -18.75 -7.85
N ALA A 80 -15.08 -19.87 -8.37
CA ALA A 80 -13.90 -19.88 -9.23
C ALA A 80 -14.09 -19.07 -10.53
N VAL A 81 -15.30 -19.07 -11.11
CA VAL A 81 -15.58 -18.34 -12.35
C VAL A 81 -15.58 -16.85 -12.10
N ALA A 82 -16.27 -16.39 -11.05
CA ALA A 82 -16.29 -14.99 -10.64
C ALA A 82 -14.88 -14.51 -10.25
N TYR A 83 -14.11 -15.33 -9.55
CA TYR A 83 -12.73 -15.04 -9.16
C TYR A 83 -11.83 -14.77 -10.37
N TYR A 84 -11.77 -15.70 -11.34
CA TYR A 84 -10.91 -15.52 -12.52
C TYR A 84 -11.39 -14.38 -13.41
N LYS A 85 -12.69 -14.15 -13.53
CA LYS A 85 -13.25 -13.01 -14.26
C LYS A 85 -12.76 -11.68 -13.64
N SER A 86 -12.83 -11.55 -12.32
CA SER A 86 -12.35 -10.38 -11.59
C SER A 86 -10.84 -10.22 -11.70
N LEU A 87 -10.08 -11.31 -11.51
CA LEU A 87 -8.62 -11.32 -11.61
C LEU A 87 -8.14 -10.82 -12.97
N TYR A 88 -8.71 -11.35 -14.05
CA TYR A 88 -8.34 -10.95 -15.42
C TYR A 88 -8.71 -9.49 -15.72
N ALA A 89 -9.86 -9.02 -15.29
CA ALA A 89 -10.25 -7.63 -15.47
C ALA A 89 -9.28 -6.65 -14.76
N LYS A 90 -8.83 -7.02 -13.55
CA LYS A 90 -7.86 -6.22 -12.78
C LYS A 90 -6.45 -6.31 -13.35
N MET A 91 -6.07 -7.45 -13.92
CA MET A 91 -4.82 -7.60 -14.67
C MET A 91 -4.82 -6.75 -15.94
N ASP A 92 -5.91 -6.72 -16.70
CA ASP A 92 -6.06 -5.89 -17.89
C ASP A 92 -5.95 -4.39 -17.51
N LEU A 93 -6.54 -3.97 -16.37
CA LEU A 93 -6.40 -2.61 -15.85
C LEU A 93 -4.94 -2.21 -15.59
N LEU A 94 -4.13 -3.17 -15.11
CA LEU A 94 -2.72 -2.99 -14.77
C LEU A 94 -1.76 -3.36 -15.90
N GLU A 95 -2.28 -3.66 -17.10
CA GLU A 95 -1.49 -4.08 -18.26
C GLU A 95 -0.56 -5.27 -17.93
N MET A 96 -1.06 -6.22 -17.15
CA MET A 96 -0.35 -7.43 -16.76
C MET A 96 -0.72 -8.61 -17.66
N ASP A 97 0.27 -9.30 -18.19
CA ASP A 97 0.08 -10.52 -18.96
C ASP A 97 -0.51 -11.64 -18.05
N ARG A 98 -1.52 -12.33 -18.55
CA ARG A 98 -2.21 -13.43 -17.82
C ARG A 98 -1.29 -14.59 -17.44
N LYS A 99 -0.11 -14.74 -18.10
CA LYS A 99 0.91 -15.72 -17.70
C LYS A 99 1.39 -15.54 -16.25
N PHE A 100 1.28 -14.31 -15.70
CA PHE A 100 1.64 -14.05 -14.31
C PHE A 100 0.74 -14.75 -13.29
N THR A 101 -0.48 -15.18 -13.67
CA THR A 101 -1.36 -15.92 -12.76
C THR A 101 -0.77 -17.25 -12.30
N GLY A 102 -0.07 -17.96 -13.19
CA GLY A 102 0.57 -19.25 -12.91
C GLY A 102 1.98 -19.18 -12.35
N ARG A 103 2.62 -17.99 -12.41
CA ARG A 103 3.97 -17.80 -11.86
C ARG A 103 3.93 -17.65 -10.34
N ALA A 104 4.97 -18.12 -9.66
CA ALA A 104 5.13 -17.91 -8.23
C ALA A 104 5.19 -16.41 -7.90
N VAL A 105 4.65 -16.04 -6.74
CA VAL A 105 4.52 -14.63 -6.31
C VAL A 105 5.87 -13.95 -6.34
N ASN A 106 6.00 -12.93 -7.19
CA ASN A 106 7.16 -12.07 -7.36
C ASN A 106 8.47 -12.77 -7.79
N GLU A 107 8.48 -14.09 -7.95
CA GLU A 107 9.69 -14.85 -8.30
C GLU A 107 10.17 -14.51 -9.73
N GLY A 108 11.36 -13.93 -9.81
CA GLY A 108 11.95 -13.50 -11.07
C GLY A 108 11.18 -12.36 -11.77
N PHE A 109 10.38 -11.59 -11.04
CA PHE A 109 9.73 -10.39 -11.56
C PHE A 109 10.70 -9.22 -11.53
N SER A 110 10.61 -8.36 -12.53
CA SER A 110 11.24 -7.03 -12.49
C SER A 110 10.63 -6.16 -11.37
N GLY A 111 11.31 -5.08 -11.00
CA GLY A 111 10.79 -4.15 -9.99
C GLY A 111 9.39 -3.62 -10.33
N GLY A 112 9.18 -3.22 -11.58
CA GLY A 112 7.86 -2.74 -12.05
C GLY A 112 6.78 -3.83 -12.04
N GLU A 113 7.12 -5.06 -12.39
CA GLU A 113 6.20 -6.20 -12.32
C GLU A 113 5.83 -6.54 -10.88
N LYS A 114 6.79 -6.51 -9.93
CA LYS A 114 6.53 -6.70 -8.49
C LYS A 114 5.55 -5.64 -7.96
N LYS A 115 5.76 -4.37 -8.31
CA LYS A 115 4.87 -3.29 -7.88
C LYS A 115 3.47 -3.41 -8.47
N ARG A 116 3.35 -3.71 -9.78
CA ARG A 116 2.05 -3.98 -10.40
C ARG A 116 1.35 -5.19 -9.76
N ASN A 117 2.11 -6.22 -9.37
CA ASN A 117 1.56 -7.39 -8.69
C ASN A 117 1.03 -7.06 -7.28
N GLU A 118 1.68 -6.16 -6.53
CA GLU A 118 1.13 -5.66 -5.26
C GLU A 118 -0.16 -4.88 -5.45
N ILE A 119 -0.22 -4.01 -6.46
CA ILE A 119 -1.47 -3.29 -6.78
C ILE A 119 -2.56 -4.25 -7.24
N LEU A 120 -2.24 -5.32 -7.97
CA LEU A 120 -3.19 -6.38 -8.29
C LEU A 120 -3.76 -7.04 -7.04
N GLN A 121 -2.90 -7.37 -6.06
CA GLN A 121 -3.34 -7.92 -4.78
C GLN A 121 -4.27 -6.94 -4.04
N MET A 122 -3.90 -5.65 -3.98
CA MET A 122 -4.74 -4.60 -3.39
C MET A 122 -6.11 -4.51 -4.08
N LEU A 123 -6.14 -4.49 -5.41
CA LEU A 123 -7.39 -4.45 -6.19
C LEU A 123 -8.26 -5.68 -5.94
N MET A 124 -7.66 -6.86 -5.81
CA MET A 124 -8.39 -8.10 -5.57
C MET A 124 -8.93 -8.20 -4.14
N LEU A 125 -8.15 -7.78 -3.16
CA LEU A 125 -8.51 -7.87 -1.74
C LEU A 125 -9.45 -6.75 -1.29
N GLU A 126 -9.55 -5.65 -2.02
CA GLU A 126 -10.42 -4.51 -1.73
C GLU A 126 -10.39 -4.06 -0.26
N PRO A 127 -9.19 -3.77 0.32
CA PRO A 127 -9.05 -3.40 1.72
C PRO A 127 -9.72 -2.06 2.01
N LYS A 128 -10.12 -1.85 3.27
CA LYS A 128 -10.62 -0.56 3.77
C LYS A 128 -9.50 0.48 3.88
N TYR A 129 -8.32 0.04 4.32
CA TYR A 129 -7.16 0.89 4.59
C TYR A 129 -5.95 0.37 3.85
N CYS A 130 -5.45 1.16 2.92
CA CYS A 130 -4.29 0.82 2.11
C CYS A 130 -3.09 1.65 2.56
N ILE A 131 -1.98 1.01 2.87
CA ILE A 131 -0.70 1.66 3.12
C ILE A 131 0.21 1.32 1.94
N LEU A 132 0.65 2.33 1.22
CA LEU A 132 1.50 2.20 0.05
C LEU A 132 2.87 2.80 0.39
N ASP A 133 3.83 1.92 0.75
CA ASP A 133 5.16 2.35 1.20
C ASP A 133 6.12 2.37 0.02
N GLU A 134 6.43 3.58 -0.47
CA GLU A 134 7.34 3.84 -1.60
C GLU A 134 7.05 2.96 -2.83
N THR A 135 5.77 2.83 -3.19
CA THR A 135 5.34 2.01 -4.34
C THR A 135 5.79 2.56 -5.69
N ASP A 136 6.30 3.77 -5.73
CA ASP A 136 6.85 4.49 -6.89
C ASP A 136 8.36 4.32 -7.03
N SER A 137 9.05 3.77 -6.03
CA SER A 137 10.50 3.62 -6.04
C SER A 137 10.96 2.69 -7.16
N GLY A 138 11.89 3.18 -7.99
CA GLY A 138 12.49 2.41 -9.08
C GLY A 138 11.59 2.18 -10.30
N LEU A 139 10.44 2.84 -10.38
CA LEU A 139 9.55 2.78 -11.54
C LEU A 139 9.94 3.81 -12.61
N ASP A 140 9.85 3.40 -13.86
CA ASP A 140 9.79 4.33 -14.99
C ASP A 140 8.42 5.03 -15.03
N ILE A 141 8.30 6.04 -15.92
CA ILE A 141 7.08 6.87 -15.99
C ILE A 141 5.86 6.04 -16.38
N ASP A 142 6.00 5.06 -17.24
CA ASP A 142 4.86 4.28 -17.73
C ASP A 142 4.38 3.27 -16.68
N ALA A 143 5.30 2.59 -15.99
CA ALA A 143 4.96 1.75 -14.85
C ALA A 143 4.31 2.58 -13.71
N LEU A 144 4.80 3.80 -13.46
CA LEU A 144 4.22 4.71 -12.48
C LEU A 144 2.77 5.09 -12.80
N LYS A 145 2.48 5.40 -14.07
CA LYS A 145 1.10 5.69 -14.53
C LYS A 145 0.17 4.51 -14.32
N ILE A 146 0.63 3.28 -14.62
CA ILE A 146 -0.16 2.06 -14.44
C ILE A 146 -0.45 1.83 -12.96
N VAL A 147 0.54 1.95 -12.09
CA VAL A 147 0.38 1.86 -10.63
C VAL A 147 -0.62 2.90 -10.14
N ALA A 148 -0.46 4.16 -10.55
CA ALA A 148 -1.36 5.25 -10.18
C ALA A 148 -2.80 4.99 -10.67
N LYS A 149 -2.99 4.44 -11.87
CA LYS A 149 -4.30 4.05 -12.40
C LYS A 149 -4.96 3.01 -11.50
N GLY A 150 -4.20 1.99 -11.04
CA GLY A 150 -4.70 0.98 -10.11
C GLY A 150 -5.09 1.58 -8.75
N VAL A 151 -4.25 2.46 -8.19
CA VAL A 151 -4.54 3.15 -6.92
C VAL A 151 -5.79 4.03 -7.04
N ASN A 152 -5.89 4.84 -8.10
CA ASN A 152 -7.05 5.69 -8.33
C ASN A 152 -8.36 4.90 -8.53
N ALA A 153 -8.30 3.69 -9.11
CA ALA A 153 -9.46 2.81 -9.25
C ALA A 153 -10.00 2.32 -7.90
N MET A 154 -9.18 2.38 -6.84
CA MET A 154 -9.57 2.01 -5.48
C MET A 154 -10.16 3.17 -4.68
N ARG A 155 -10.05 4.41 -5.14
CA ARG A 155 -10.54 5.58 -4.39
C ARG A 155 -12.06 5.51 -4.15
N SER A 156 -12.46 5.66 -2.90
CA SER A 156 -13.87 5.81 -2.51
C SER A 156 -13.95 6.55 -1.17
N PRO A 157 -15.13 7.15 -0.83
CA PRO A 157 -15.33 7.81 0.46
C PRO A 157 -15.17 6.88 1.67
N GLU A 158 -15.36 5.57 1.47
CA GLU A 158 -15.29 4.57 2.53
C GLU A 158 -13.90 3.95 2.68
N ARG A 159 -12.89 4.45 1.94
CA ARG A 159 -11.55 3.85 1.91
C ARG A 159 -10.47 4.86 2.25
N GLY A 160 -9.66 4.54 3.26
CA GLY A 160 -8.48 5.29 3.62
C GLY A 160 -7.25 4.83 2.85
N MET A 161 -6.46 5.76 2.31
CA MET A 161 -5.19 5.45 1.64
C MET A 161 -4.07 6.31 2.22
N LEU A 162 -3.04 5.67 2.77
CA LEU A 162 -1.81 6.30 3.22
C LEU A 162 -0.71 6.03 2.18
N LEU A 163 -0.34 7.07 1.43
CA LEU A 163 0.77 7.01 0.49
C LEU A 163 2.03 7.55 1.15
N ILE A 164 3.04 6.73 1.24
CA ILE A 164 4.38 7.12 1.70
C ILE A 164 5.26 7.22 0.46
N THR A 165 5.73 8.41 0.19
CA THR A 165 6.64 8.68 -0.94
C THR A 165 7.59 9.81 -0.60
N HIS A 166 8.72 9.83 -1.24
CA HIS A 166 9.66 10.95 -1.27
C HIS A 166 9.77 11.53 -2.70
N TYR A 167 8.97 11.03 -3.64
CA TYR A 167 8.91 11.50 -5.02
C TYR A 167 7.58 12.19 -5.30
N GLN A 168 7.65 13.44 -5.71
CA GLN A 168 6.49 14.22 -6.06
C GLN A 168 5.78 13.71 -7.32
N ARG A 169 6.52 13.08 -8.24
CA ARG A 169 5.93 12.54 -9.49
C ARG A 169 4.71 11.65 -9.24
N LEU A 170 4.64 10.91 -8.13
CA LEU A 170 3.48 10.09 -7.81
C LEU A 170 2.26 10.97 -7.57
N LEU A 171 2.45 12.13 -6.93
CA LEU A 171 1.36 13.06 -6.58
C LEU A 171 0.78 13.77 -7.81
N ASP A 172 1.48 13.81 -8.93
CA ASP A 172 0.95 14.30 -10.22
C ASP A 172 -0.16 13.39 -10.75
N TYR A 173 -0.08 12.08 -10.43
CA TYR A 173 -1.04 11.08 -10.89
C TYR A 173 -2.04 10.66 -9.80
N ILE A 174 -1.65 10.73 -8.53
CA ILE A 174 -2.51 10.40 -7.38
C ILE A 174 -2.59 11.65 -6.50
N LYS A 175 -3.63 12.48 -6.72
CA LYS A 175 -3.81 13.70 -5.93
C LYS A 175 -4.21 13.34 -4.50
N PRO A 176 -3.41 13.70 -3.48
CA PRO A 176 -3.79 13.47 -2.09
C PRO A 176 -4.88 14.47 -1.66
N ASP A 177 -5.69 14.09 -0.69
CA ASP A 177 -6.63 15.02 -0.03
C ASP A 177 -5.92 15.79 1.10
N HIS A 178 -4.95 15.12 1.76
CA HIS A 178 -4.12 15.67 2.83
C HIS A 178 -2.66 15.30 2.64
N VAL A 179 -1.78 16.20 3.05
CA VAL A 179 -0.32 15.99 3.02
C VAL A 179 0.23 16.20 4.42
N HIS A 180 1.01 15.24 4.90
CA HIS A 180 1.70 15.29 6.18
C HIS A 180 3.20 15.20 5.95
N VAL A 181 3.94 16.11 6.53
CA VAL A 181 5.41 16.12 6.46
C VAL A 181 5.96 15.52 7.75
N MET A 182 6.77 14.48 7.60
CA MET A 182 7.35 13.76 8.73
C MET A 182 8.87 13.98 8.79
N ALA A 183 9.35 14.43 9.94
CA ALA A 183 10.76 14.59 10.24
C ALA A 183 11.05 14.08 11.66
N GLU A 184 12.18 13.38 11.84
CA GLU A 184 12.64 12.88 13.14
C GLU A 184 11.57 12.12 13.95
N GLY A 185 10.76 11.30 13.25
CA GLY A 185 9.69 10.50 13.86
C GLY A 185 8.43 11.28 14.23
N ARG A 186 8.30 12.55 13.83
CA ARG A 186 7.15 13.41 14.14
C ARG A 186 6.54 13.99 12.88
N ILE A 187 5.23 14.23 12.92
CA ILE A 187 4.56 15.06 11.90
C ILE A 187 4.81 16.52 12.28
N VAL A 188 5.61 17.20 11.45
CA VAL A 188 6.04 18.59 11.68
C VAL A 188 5.13 19.61 10.97
N ARG A 189 4.43 19.20 9.92
CA ARG A 189 3.48 20.05 9.18
C ARG A 189 2.40 19.19 8.54
N SER A 190 1.19 19.71 8.46
CA SER A 190 0.05 19.11 7.77
C SER A 190 -0.67 20.18 6.95
N GLY A 191 -1.20 19.79 5.80
CA GLY A 191 -1.94 20.70 4.90
C GLY A 191 -2.69 19.94 3.81
N GLY A 192 -3.22 20.67 2.87
CA GLY A 192 -3.86 20.14 1.67
C GLY A 192 -2.83 19.78 0.58
N PRO A 193 -3.30 19.49 -0.65
CA PRO A 193 -2.45 19.14 -1.79
C PRO A 193 -1.39 20.20 -2.12
N GLU A 194 -1.67 21.48 -1.84
CA GLU A 194 -0.78 22.62 -2.07
C GLU A 194 0.53 22.50 -1.30
N LEU A 195 0.51 21.86 -0.12
CA LEU A 195 1.71 21.65 0.68
C LEU A 195 2.77 20.80 -0.07
N ALA A 196 2.34 19.86 -0.90
CA ALA A 196 3.27 19.08 -1.70
C ALA A 196 4.00 19.95 -2.73
N LEU A 197 3.30 20.91 -3.35
CA LEU A 197 3.90 21.86 -4.31
C LEU A 197 4.86 22.86 -3.63
N GLU A 198 4.52 23.31 -2.43
CA GLU A 198 5.41 24.16 -1.62
C GLU A 198 6.73 23.43 -1.32
N LEU A 199 6.65 22.17 -0.89
CA LEU A 199 7.81 21.34 -0.58
C LEU A 199 8.72 21.11 -1.79
N GLU A 200 8.16 21.00 -2.97
CA GLU A 200 8.94 20.87 -4.20
C GLU A 200 9.71 22.13 -4.50
N LYS A 201 9.04 23.28 -4.37
CA LYS A 201 9.60 24.58 -4.73
C LYS A 201 10.67 25.04 -3.74
N ASP A 202 10.38 24.92 -2.44
CA ASP A 202 11.17 25.53 -1.38
C ASP A 202 12.15 24.51 -0.70
N GLY A 203 12.01 23.21 -1.04
CA GLY A 203 12.81 22.15 -0.45
C GLY A 203 12.40 21.86 1.01
N TYR A 204 13.23 21.10 1.71
CA TYR A 204 12.98 20.67 3.10
C TYR A 204 13.75 21.50 4.13
N GLU A 205 14.49 22.54 3.73
CA GLU A 205 15.38 23.27 4.65
C GLU A 205 14.62 24.02 5.74
N PHE A 206 13.48 24.62 5.40
CA PHE A 206 12.63 25.30 6.39
C PHE A 206 12.01 24.36 7.43
N LEU A 207 11.96 23.05 7.18
CA LEU A 207 11.45 22.07 8.14
C LEU A 207 12.46 21.70 9.22
N LYS A 208 13.75 21.95 8.99
CA LYS A 208 14.79 21.72 10.01
C LYS A 208 14.65 22.71 11.17
N GLU A 209 14.23 23.93 10.87
CA GLU A 209 13.99 24.95 11.90
C GLU A 209 12.72 24.63 12.72
N ALA A 210 11.66 24.09 12.08
CA ALA A 210 10.43 23.71 12.76
C ALA A 210 10.54 22.42 13.60
N ALA A 211 11.51 21.56 13.31
CA ALA A 211 11.75 20.33 14.09
C ALA A 211 12.60 20.59 15.36
N LEU A 212 13.26 21.74 15.44
CA LEU A 212 14.12 22.15 16.57
C LEU A 212 13.39 23.08 17.57
N ALA A 213 12.17 23.49 17.27
CA ALA A 213 11.30 24.32 18.12
C ALA A 213 10.25 23.46 18.84
#